data_5fc62b5914f0d442a8b1937e0dbe7119
#
_entry.id   5fc62b5914f0d442a8b1937e0dbe7119
#
_cell.length_a   1.000
_cell.length_b   1.000
_cell.length_c   1.000
_cell.angle_alpha   90.00
_cell.angle_beta   90.00
_cell.angle_gamma   90.00
#
_symmetry.space_group_name_H-M   'P 1'
#
loop_
_entity.id
_entity.type
_entity.pdbx_description
1 polymer ?
#
loop_
_entity_poly.entity_id
_entity_poly.type
_entity_poly.pdbx_seq_one_letter_code
_entity_poly.pdbx_strand_id
1 'polypeptide(L)'
;MPNDLHDRHVLVLGLGASGLAMARWCAVRGERVTVADTREEPPQLAALREHLPQARFVAGPFDAALLDDDVQLVLRSPGLAPQQVAPVCDAARERGVATGGELRLFADALARLKEEAGYAPQVLAVTGTNGKTTVTALTGQLVERAGKAVAVAGNIGPTLLDTLREKLAAGALPQVWVLELSSFQLDGAQGFEPTAATVLNVSQDHLDWHGTMPAYVAAKARVFGTRALMILNRDDAVVMKMLPPAVRVKGGRMEQREFQTFGAEAPRRAGDWGIDVVNGMAWLVRALPADETRRKRDGEEELFIQRLMPADALRIRGRHNAVNALAALALASAAGCALGPMLYGLREYRGEPHRVESVGVVDGVEYFDDSKGTNVGATVAALQGLGAERSLVVILGGDGKGQDFSPLTAPVARHARAAVLIGRDAPLIRAALEPTGVPLLEAATMEEAVALATRRAHAGDAVLMSPACASFDMFRNYPHRAEVFRAAVQAIADAAGQQLEGAA
;
A
#
# COMPACT_ATOMS: atom_id res chain seq x y z
N MET A 1 -3.61 29.78 20.22
CA MET A 1 -3.58 28.80 21.32
C MET A 1 -2.20 28.87 21.94
N PRO A 2 -2.06 28.97 23.27
CA PRO A 2 -0.79 29.25 23.90
C PRO A 2 0.25 28.15 23.70
N ASN A 3 1.49 28.56 23.72
CA ASN A 3 2.74 27.83 23.48
C ASN A 3 3.13 26.82 24.58
N ASP A 4 2.20 26.23 25.33
CA ASP A 4 2.45 25.36 26.48
C ASP A 4 2.41 23.88 26.10
N LEU A 5 3.39 23.43 25.26
CA LEU A 5 3.63 22.00 25.02
C LEU A 5 4.79 21.45 25.89
N HIS A 6 5.49 22.31 26.60
CA HIS A 6 6.47 21.89 27.59
C HIS A 6 5.73 21.26 28.79
N ASP A 7 6.12 20.04 29.17
CA ASP A 7 5.62 19.30 30.32
C ASP A 7 4.32 18.48 30.12
N ARG A 8 3.77 18.41 28.90
CA ARG A 8 2.60 17.56 28.70
C ARG A 8 2.97 16.07 28.87
N HIS A 9 2.17 15.32 29.65
CA HIS A 9 2.35 13.88 29.79
C HIS A 9 1.64 13.14 28.66
N VAL A 10 2.40 12.34 27.91
CA VAL A 10 1.91 11.55 26.77
C VAL A 10 2.07 10.07 27.07
N LEU A 11 0.99 9.32 26.92
CA LEU A 11 0.96 7.87 26.98
C LEU A 11 0.96 7.28 25.56
N VAL A 12 1.99 6.50 25.23
CA VAL A 12 2.10 5.81 23.94
C VAL A 12 1.79 4.32 24.14
N LEU A 13 0.78 3.80 23.45
CA LEU A 13 0.38 2.39 23.46
C LEU A 13 1.04 1.63 22.31
N GLY A 14 1.84 0.63 22.65
CA GLY A 14 2.59 -0.23 21.74
C GLY A 14 3.95 0.33 21.32
N LEU A 15 4.99 -0.48 21.46
CA LEU A 15 6.38 -0.15 21.17
C LEU A 15 6.90 -0.93 19.94
N GLY A 16 6.24 -0.69 18.81
CA GLY A 16 6.75 -0.97 17.48
C GLY A 16 7.46 0.25 16.89
N ALA A 17 7.77 0.24 15.58
CA ALA A 17 8.44 1.35 14.89
C ALA A 17 7.68 2.68 15.04
N SER A 18 6.37 2.71 14.77
CA SER A 18 5.56 3.92 14.94
C SER A 18 5.44 4.37 16.40
N GLY A 19 5.40 3.43 17.36
CA GLY A 19 5.39 3.77 18.79
C GLY A 19 6.66 4.48 19.22
N LEU A 20 7.81 3.96 18.82
CA LEU A 20 9.11 4.60 19.07
C LEU A 20 9.22 5.97 18.38
N ALA A 21 8.74 6.09 17.13
CA ALA A 21 8.75 7.36 16.40
C ALA A 21 7.89 8.42 17.11
N MET A 22 6.69 8.05 17.58
CA MET A 22 5.82 8.93 18.37
C MET A 22 6.49 9.33 19.70
N ALA A 23 7.09 8.39 20.42
CA ALA A 23 7.80 8.67 21.67
C ALA A 23 8.97 9.65 21.46
N ARG A 24 9.79 9.44 20.43
CA ARG A 24 10.88 10.36 20.05
C ARG A 24 10.37 11.74 19.69
N TRP A 25 9.31 11.81 18.91
CA TRP A 25 8.71 13.07 18.48
C TRP A 25 8.22 13.89 19.68
N CYS A 26 7.50 13.26 20.60
CA CYS A 26 7.00 13.92 21.82
C CYS A 26 8.15 14.37 22.74
N ALA A 27 9.17 13.52 22.97
CA ALA A 27 10.30 13.85 23.83
C ALA A 27 11.14 15.03 23.31
N VAL A 28 11.38 15.10 22.00
CA VAL A 28 12.11 16.26 21.38
C VAL A 28 11.35 17.57 21.60
N ARG A 29 10.04 17.51 21.83
CA ARG A 29 9.19 18.67 22.08
C ARG A 29 9.10 19.02 23.57
N GLY A 30 9.86 18.34 24.44
CA GLY A 30 9.86 18.57 25.88
C GLY A 30 8.69 17.90 26.61
N GLU A 31 7.98 16.97 25.98
CA GLU A 31 6.87 16.24 26.58
C GLU A 31 7.41 15.08 27.46
N ARG A 32 6.76 14.80 28.58
CA ARG A 32 7.01 13.61 29.37
C ARG A 32 6.34 12.40 28.72
N VAL A 33 7.09 11.33 28.50
CA VAL A 33 6.62 10.17 27.73
C VAL A 33 6.57 8.92 28.60
N THR A 34 5.41 8.29 28.65
CA THR A 34 5.24 6.92 29.12
C THR A 34 4.89 6.03 27.94
N VAL A 35 5.55 4.90 27.81
CA VAL A 35 5.29 3.91 26.75
C VAL A 35 4.81 2.62 27.41
N ALA A 36 3.66 2.10 26.99
CA ALA A 36 3.13 0.82 27.44
C ALA A 36 3.10 -0.21 26.30
N ASP A 37 3.46 -1.46 26.60
CA ASP A 37 3.34 -2.59 25.66
C ASP A 37 2.93 -3.86 26.43
N THR A 38 2.18 -4.74 25.80
CA THR A 38 1.76 -6.01 26.41
C THR A 38 2.90 -7.00 26.58
N ARG A 39 4.00 -6.80 25.87
CA ARG A 39 5.21 -7.63 25.91
C ARG A 39 6.22 -7.04 26.90
N GLU A 40 6.92 -7.92 27.61
CA GLU A 40 8.04 -7.50 28.48
C GLU A 40 9.22 -6.97 27.69
N GLU A 41 9.49 -7.56 26.52
CA GLU A 41 10.56 -7.18 25.59
C GLU A 41 10.01 -6.86 24.18
N PRO A 42 9.34 -5.72 23.99
CA PRO A 42 8.89 -5.33 22.65
C PRO A 42 10.07 -4.99 21.73
N PRO A 43 9.91 -5.09 20.42
CA PRO A 43 11.02 -5.01 19.46
C PRO A 43 11.87 -3.73 19.53
N GLN A 44 11.30 -2.62 20.01
CA GLN A 44 11.99 -1.33 20.08
C GLN A 44 12.40 -0.93 21.50
N LEU A 45 12.35 -1.83 22.49
CA LEU A 45 12.68 -1.50 23.87
C LEU A 45 14.14 -1.06 24.06
N ALA A 46 15.07 -1.75 23.42
CA ALA A 46 16.49 -1.38 23.47
C ALA A 46 16.70 0.02 22.90
N ALA A 47 16.10 0.33 21.75
CA ALA A 47 16.19 1.64 21.12
C ALA A 47 15.47 2.74 21.94
N LEU A 48 14.39 2.42 22.64
CA LEU A 48 13.72 3.35 23.56
C LEU A 48 14.66 3.73 24.70
N ARG A 49 15.28 2.74 25.36
CA ARG A 49 16.21 2.95 26.49
C ARG A 49 17.46 3.72 26.09
N GLU A 50 17.99 3.47 24.89
CA GLU A 50 19.15 4.15 24.35
C GLU A 50 18.86 5.63 24.02
N HIS A 51 17.75 5.87 23.31
CA HIS A 51 17.48 7.22 22.78
C HIS A 51 16.66 8.10 23.74
N LEU A 52 15.88 7.49 24.62
CA LEU A 52 14.99 8.18 25.56
C LEU A 52 15.08 7.57 26.97
N PRO A 53 16.24 7.64 27.63
CA PRO A 53 16.45 7.01 28.94
C PRO A 53 15.51 7.54 30.03
N GLN A 54 14.94 8.74 29.85
CA GLN A 54 13.97 9.34 30.77
C GLN A 54 12.52 8.88 30.52
N ALA A 55 12.22 8.20 29.40
CA ALA A 55 10.88 7.69 29.14
C ALA A 55 10.56 6.49 30.06
N ARG A 56 9.40 6.53 30.69
CA ARG A 56 8.91 5.40 31.49
C ARG A 56 8.40 4.30 30.57
N PHE A 57 8.86 3.08 30.76
CA PHE A 57 8.30 1.90 30.09
C PHE A 57 7.46 1.08 31.06
N VAL A 58 6.27 0.65 30.65
CA VAL A 58 5.34 -0.19 31.41
C VAL A 58 4.98 -1.42 30.57
N ALA A 59 5.35 -2.61 31.07
CA ALA A 59 4.92 -3.87 30.47
C ALA A 59 3.62 -4.36 31.12
N GLY A 60 2.72 -4.94 30.35
CA GLY A 60 1.48 -5.54 30.85
C GLY A 60 0.25 -5.18 30.02
N PRO A 61 -0.93 -5.63 30.45
CA PRO A 61 -2.17 -5.41 29.72
C PRO A 61 -2.49 -3.90 29.59
N PHE A 62 -3.19 -3.55 28.53
CA PHE A 62 -3.70 -2.18 28.36
C PHE A 62 -4.99 -2.01 29.16
N ASP A 63 -4.87 -1.52 30.38
CA ASP A 63 -6.00 -1.22 31.26
C ASP A 63 -6.10 0.27 31.62
N ALA A 64 -7.22 0.69 32.19
CA ALA A 64 -7.48 2.09 32.54
C ALA A 64 -6.49 2.67 33.58
N ALA A 65 -5.79 1.82 34.35
CA ALA A 65 -4.80 2.27 35.32
C ALA A 65 -3.52 2.84 34.69
N LEU A 66 -3.30 2.59 33.39
CA LEU A 66 -2.23 3.24 32.62
C LEU A 66 -2.48 4.75 32.40
N LEU A 67 -3.73 5.19 32.56
CA LEU A 67 -4.12 6.59 32.40
C LEU A 67 -3.97 7.32 33.74
N ASP A 68 -2.74 7.70 34.10
CA ASP A 68 -2.46 8.57 35.24
C ASP A 68 -3.24 9.88 35.10
N ASP A 69 -3.58 10.56 36.22
CA ASP A 69 -4.45 11.75 36.23
C ASP A 69 -3.87 12.94 35.45
N ASP A 70 -2.59 12.96 35.21
CA ASP A 70 -1.86 14.00 34.49
C ASP A 70 -1.60 13.68 33.01
N VAL A 71 -2.04 12.53 32.49
CA VAL A 71 -1.96 12.18 31.07
C VAL A 71 -2.92 13.08 30.27
N GLN A 72 -2.37 13.78 29.29
CA GLN A 72 -3.11 14.73 28.47
C GLN A 72 -3.27 14.29 27.00
N LEU A 73 -2.54 13.26 26.59
CA LEU A 73 -2.63 12.68 25.27
C LEU A 73 -2.34 11.17 25.30
N VAL A 74 -3.18 10.40 24.65
CA VAL A 74 -2.97 8.97 24.42
C VAL A 74 -2.72 8.72 22.94
N LEU A 75 -1.60 8.09 22.61
CA LEU A 75 -1.20 7.74 21.26
C LEU A 75 -1.20 6.23 21.07
N ARG A 76 -1.82 5.76 20.00
CA ARG A 76 -1.91 4.34 19.66
C ARG A 76 -1.02 3.98 18.48
N SER A 77 -0.19 2.96 18.63
CA SER A 77 0.48 2.31 17.50
C SER A 77 -0.54 1.65 16.56
N PRO A 78 -0.40 1.79 15.24
CA PRO A 78 -1.40 1.30 14.28
C PRO A 78 -1.61 -0.22 14.31
N GLY A 79 -0.61 -1.00 14.72
CA GLY A 79 -0.71 -2.47 14.83
C GLY A 79 -1.62 -2.98 15.95
N LEU A 80 -2.01 -2.12 16.90
CA LEU A 80 -2.89 -2.50 18.01
C LEU A 80 -4.35 -2.40 17.56
N ALA A 81 -5.08 -3.52 17.63
CA ALA A 81 -6.50 -3.53 17.33
C ALA A 81 -7.29 -2.67 18.32
N PRO A 82 -8.37 -2.00 17.89
CA PRO A 82 -9.19 -1.14 18.74
C PRO A 82 -9.64 -1.81 20.05
N GLN A 83 -10.00 -3.10 19.99
CA GLN A 83 -10.48 -3.88 21.13
C GLN A 83 -9.39 -4.09 22.19
N GLN A 84 -8.12 -4.20 21.78
CA GLN A 84 -6.99 -4.38 22.70
C GLN A 84 -6.73 -3.16 23.57
N VAL A 85 -6.97 -1.96 23.02
CA VAL A 85 -6.71 -0.69 23.68
C VAL A 85 -7.98 0.01 24.18
N ALA A 86 -9.15 -0.60 23.96
CA ALA A 86 -10.44 -0.05 24.36
C ALA A 86 -10.49 0.41 25.84
N PRO A 87 -9.98 -0.36 26.84
CA PRO A 87 -10.05 0.08 28.23
C PRO A 87 -9.35 1.43 28.47
N VAL A 88 -8.20 1.66 27.85
CA VAL A 88 -7.46 2.93 27.98
C VAL A 88 -8.13 4.04 27.16
N CYS A 89 -8.54 3.74 25.93
CA CYS A 89 -9.14 4.74 25.04
C CYS A 89 -10.53 5.20 25.51
N ASP A 90 -11.31 4.31 26.12
CA ASP A 90 -12.63 4.64 26.68
C ASP A 90 -12.46 5.48 27.95
N ALA A 91 -11.55 5.10 28.85
CA ALA A 91 -11.20 5.93 30.01
C ALA A 91 -10.67 7.32 29.61
N ALA A 92 -9.86 7.41 28.55
CA ALA A 92 -9.38 8.68 28.00
C ALA A 92 -10.54 9.54 27.51
N ARG A 93 -11.50 8.94 26.78
CA ARG A 93 -12.69 9.63 26.29
C ARG A 93 -13.57 10.16 27.44
N GLU A 94 -13.79 9.34 28.48
CA GLU A 94 -14.57 9.75 29.65
C GLU A 94 -13.93 10.90 30.42
N ARG A 95 -12.60 10.97 30.46
CA ARG A 95 -11.84 12.06 31.10
C ARG A 95 -11.58 13.25 30.17
N GLY A 96 -12.04 13.22 28.91
CA GLY A 96 -11.80 14.28 27.92
C GLY A 96 -10.34 14.35 27.45
N VAL A 97 -9.54 13.28 27.66
CA VAL A 97 -8.16 13.19 27.20
C VAL A 97 -8.13 12.92 25.69
N ALA A 98 -7.34 13.69 24.95
CA ALA A 98 -7.21 13.54 23.51
C ALA A 98 -6.56 12.19 23.14
N THR A 99 -7.03 11.56 22.07
CA THR A 99 -6.45 10.35 21.52
C THR A 99 -5.98 10.56 20.09
N GLY A 100 -4.96 9.81 19.65
CA GLY A 100 -4.45 9.93 18.28
C GLY A 100 -3.46 8.82 17.93
N GLY A 101 -2.74 9.06 16.84
CA GLY A 101 -1.67 8.20 16.36
C GLY A 101 -0.65 9.00 15.55
N GLU A 102 0.30 8.30 14.93
CA GLU A 102 1.40 8.90 14.20
C GLU A 102 0.94 9.88 13.09
N LEU A 103 -0.08 9.47 12.31
CA LEU A 103 -0.59 10.29 11.21
C LEU A 103 -1.17 11.63 11.70
N ARG A 104 -1.85 11.63 12.85
CA ARG A 104 -2.36 12.87 13.47
C ARG A 104 -1.21 13.79 13.88
N LEU A 105 -0.20 13.25 14.59
CA LEU A 105 0.97 14.07 14.99
C LEU A 105 1.71 14.65 13.77
N PHE A 106 1.82 13.88 12.70
CA PHE A 106 2.41 14.34 11.45
C PHE A 106 1.57 15.46 10.81
N ALA A 107 0.26 15.31 10.75
CA ALA A 107 -0.65 16.36 10.22
C ALA A 107 -0.59 17.64 11.07
N ASP A 108 -0.64 17.51 12.40
CA ASP A 108 -0.52 18.64 13.33
C ASP A 108 0.85 19.34 13.18
N ALA A 109 1.94 18.56 12.94
CA ALA A 109 3.26 19.14 12.71
C ALA A 109 3.33 19.93 11.39
N LEU A 110 2.77 19.42 10.30
CA LEU A 110 2.71 20.16 9.04
C LEU A 110 1.88 21.43 9.14
N ALA A 111 0.75 21.38 9.87
CA ALA A 111 -0.10 22.56 10.10
C ALA A 111 0.67 23.66 10.85
N ARG A 112 1.43 23.29 11.89
CA ARG A 112 2.28 24.24 12.63
C ARG A 112 3.41 24.80 11.79
N LEU A 113 4.12 23.96 11.04
CA LEU A 113 5.18 24.43 10.13
C LEU A 113 4.65 25.39 9.08
N LYS A 114 3.41 25.21 8.64
CA LYS A 114 2.73 26.16 7.76
C LYS A 114 2.49 27.49 8.43
N GLU A 115 2.01 27.49 9.67
CA GLU A 115 1.73 28.72 10.44
C GLU A 115 3.01 29.46 10.84
N GLU A 116 4.03 28.72 11.33
CA GLU A 116 5.25 29.29 11.89
C GLU A 116 6.29 29.66 10.84
N ALA A 117 6.41 28.85 9.76
CA ALA A 117 7.48 28.98 8.76
C ALA A 117 6.98 29.09 7.31
N GLY A 118 5.68 29.15 7.09
CA GLY A 118 5.08 29.20 5.74
C GLY A 118 5.31 27.91 4.93
N TYR A 119 5.70 26.79 5.55
CA TYR A 119 5.97 25.54 4.87
C TYR A 119 4.66 24.83 4.50
N ALA A 120 4.34 24.79 3.23
CA ALA A 120 3.12 24.22 2.69
C ALA A 120 3.44 23.21 1.55
N PRO A 121 3.91 22.01 1.89
CA PRO A 121 4.25 21.00 0.91
C PRO A 121 3.00 20.41 0.25
N GLN A 122 3.18 19.81 -0.94
CA GLN A 122 2.18 18.92 -1.50
C GLN A 122 2.23 17.59 -0.76
N VAL A 123 1.09 17.05 -0.37
CA VAL A 123 0.98 15.73 0.30
C VAL A 123 0.17 14.80 -0.58
N LEU A 124 0.79 13.73 -1.05
CA LEU A 124 0.18 12.70 -1.87
C LEU A 124 0.00 11.43 -1.01
N ALA A 125 -1.21 10.93 -0.88
CA ALA A 125 -1.50 9.80 -0.01
C ALA A 125 -2.02 8.59 -0.79
N VAL A 126 -1.46 7.42 -0.50
CA VAL A 126 -1.78 6.15 -1.16
C VAL A 126 -2.24 5.14 -0.14
N THR A 127 -3.44 4.59 -0.34
CA THR A 127 -3.93 3.41 0.37
C THR A 127 -4.59 2.43 -0.61
N GLY A 128 -4.99 1.29 -0.12
CA GLY A 128 -5.62 0.21 -0.88
C GLY A 128 -5.39 -1.13 -0.18
N THR A 129 -6.01 -2.19 -0.62
CA THR A 129 -5.63 -3.53 -0.16
C THR A 129 -4.30 -3.91 -0.80
N ASN A 130 -4.16 -3.78 -2.11
CA ASN A 130 -2.98 -4.15 -2.89
C ASN A 130 -2.41 -2.98 -3.68
N GLY A 131 -1.14 -3.07 -4.11
CA GLY A 131 -0.49 -2.09 -4.97
C GLY A 131 0.10 -0.85 -4.27
N LYS A 132 -0.19 -0.64 -2.99
CA LYS A 132 0.25 0.56 -2.24
C LYS A 132 1.73 0.89 -2.42
N THR A 133 2.60 -0.06 -2.12
CA THR A 133 4.06 0.14 -2.15
C THR A 133 4.54 0.49 -3.55
N THR A 134 4.07 -0.25 -4.56
CA THR A 134 4.41 0.01 -5.97
C THR A 134 4.01 1.44 -6.37
N VAL A 135 2.78 1.84 -6.07
CA VAL A 135 2.29 3.19 -6.42
C VAL A 135 3.01 4.26 -5.62
N THR A 136 3.28 4.03 -4.35
CA THR A 136 3.99 5.00 -3.49
C THR A 136 5.43 5.21 -3.95
N ALA A 137 6.19 4.13 -4.15
CA ALA A 137 7.57 4.19 -4.61
C ALA A 137 7.66 4.80 -6.02
N LEU A 138 6.81 4.33 -6.93
CA LEU A 138 6.74 4.88 -8.28
C LEU A 138 6.38 6.37 -8.28
N THR A 139 5.38 6.80 -7.49
CA THR A 139 5.02 8.22 -7.38
C THR A 139 6.20 9.04 -6.86
N GLY A 140 6.92 8.55 -5.85
CA GLY A 140 8.15 9.18 -5.34
C GLY A 140 9.20 9.37 -6.45
N GLN A 141 9.48 8.30 -7.21
CA GLN A 141 10.42 8.37 -8.34
C GLN A 141 9.97 9.37 -9.42
N LEU A 142 8.67 9.39 -9.77
CA LEU A 142 8.16 10.34 -10.77
C LEU A 142 8.30 11.80 -10.31
N VAL A 143 8.03 12.07 -9.03
CA VAL A 143 8.20 13.40 -8.43
C VAL A 143 9.67 13.84 -8.43
N GLU A 144 10.58 12.94 -8.06
CA GLU A 144 12.02 13.17 -8.09
C GLU A 144 12.51 13.46 -9.52
N ARG A 145 12.10 12.65 -10.50
CA ARG A 145 12.43 12.84 -11.92
C ARG A 145 11.89 14.15 -12.48
N ALA A 146 10.79 14.63 -11.93
CA ALA A 146 10.25 15.96 -12.28
C ALA A 146 11.02 17.12 -11.61
N GLY A 147 12.11 16.84 -10.89
CA GLY A 147 13.00 17.85 -10.28
C GLY A 147 12.51 18.42 -8.97
N LYS A 148 11.55 17.77 -8.29
CA LYS A 148 11.04 18.21 -6.99
C LYS A 148 11.70 17.43 -5.86
N ALA A 149 12.06 18.12 -4.77
CA ALA A 149 12.49 17.47 -3.54
C ALA A 149 11.32 16.67 -2.95
N VAL A 150 11.51 15.37 -2.77
CA VAL A 150 10.48 14.42 -2.32
C VAL A 150 10.93 13.66 -1.08
N ALA A 151 9.98 13.32 -0.21
CA ALA A 151 10.15 12.32 0.84
C ALA A 151 9.03 11.29 0.74
N VAL A 152 9.43 10.02 0.81
CA VAL A 152 8.51 8.87 0.83
C VAL A 152 8.54 8.29 2.24
N ALA A 153 7.38 8.09 2.85
CA ALA A 153 7.28 7.60 4.23
C ALA A 153 5.95 6.88 4.50
N GLY A 154 5.87 6.19 5.63
CA GLY A 154 4.64 5.63 6.15
C GLY A 154 4.67 4.15 6.44
N ASN A 155 3.67 3.41 5.99
CA ASN A 155 3.44 2.01 6.37
C ASN A 155 4.61 1.05 6.06
N ILE A 156 5.37 1.29 5.00
CA ILE A 156 6.53 0.46 4.62
C ILE A 156 7.86 0.95 5.21
N GLY A 157 7.81 2.03 5.99
CA GLY A 157 9.01 2.70 6.49
C GLY A 157 9.78 3.51 5.41
N PRO A 158 10.55 4.48 5.84
CA PRO A 158 10.62 4.96 7.21
C PRO A 158 9.30 5.51 7.74
N THR A 159 9.16 5.64 9.06
CA THR A 159 7.96 6.19 9.70
C THR A 159 7.77 7.67 9.35
N LEU A 160 6.53 8.17 9.46
CA LEU A 160 6.21 9.57 9.13
C LEU A 160 7.00 10.56 9.99
N LEU A 161 7.01 10.33 11.32
CA LEU A 161 7.63 11.25 12.27
C LEU A 161 9.14 11.18 12.29
N ASP A 162 9.76 9.98 12.14
CA ASP A 162 11.21 9.89 12.04
C ASP A 162 11.70 10.58 10.75
N THR A 163 11.01 10.38 9.62
CA THR A 163 11.34 11.06 8.36
C THR A 163 11.22 12.58 8.51
N LEU A 164 10.13 13.06 9.11
CA LEU A 164 9.94 14.50 9.33
C LEU A 164 11.04 15.08 10.24
N ARG A 165 11.39 14.38 11.32
CA ARG A 165 12.44 14.77 12.25
C ARG A 165 13.81 14.86 11.56
N GLU A 166 14.15 13.88 10.74
CA GLU A 166 15.39 13.88 9.94
C GLU A 166 15.44 15.03 8.95
N LYS A 167 14.36 15.30 8.23
CA LYS A 167 14.28 16.41 7.28
C LYS A 167 14.35 17.77 7.96
N LEU A 168 13.76 17.91 9.14
CA LEU A 168 13.89 19.11 9.98
C LEU A 168 15.32 19.31 10.45
N ALA A 169 15.96 18.28 10.99
CA ALA A 169 17.33 18.34 11.49
C ALA A 169 18.33 18.67 10.37
N ALA A 170 18.09 18.16 9.17
CA ALA A 170 18.91 18.43 7.99
C ALA A 170 18.62 19.80 7.33
N GLY A 171 17.59 20.53 7.76
CA GLY A 171 17.12 21.74 7.07
C GLY A 171 16.68 21.52 5.62
N ALA A 172 16.25 20.29 5.28
CA ALA A 172 15.98 19.83 3.92
C ALA A 172 14.53 19.32 3.79
N LEU A 173 13.56 20.14 4.19
CA LEU A 173 12.14 19.82 4.08
C LEU A 173 11.75 19.64 2.60
N PRO A 174 11.03 18.55 2.24
CA PRO A 174 10.68 18.25 0.86
C PRO A 174 9.54 19.14 0.35
N GLN A 175 9.50 19.35 -0.95
CA GLN A 175 8.38 20.02 -1.63
C GLN A 175 7.14 19.12 -1.72
N VAL A 176 7.37 17.80 -1.77
CA VAL A 176 6.31 16.80 -1.90
C VAL A 176 6.54 15.66 -0.90
N TRP A 177 5.52 15.32 -0.17
CA TRP A 177 5.44 14.09 0.62
C TRP A 177 4.62 13.05 -0.12
N VAL A 178 5.12 11.83 -0.24
CA VAL A 178 4.38 10.68 -0.77
C VAL A 178 4.24 9.66 0.35
N LEU A 179 3.00 9.44 0.78
CA LEU A 179 2.71 8.67 1.98
C LEU A 179 2.01 7.35 1.64
N GLU A 180 2.61 6.22 2.04
CA GLU A 180 1.88 4.96 2.08
C GLU A 180 1.14 4.84 3.40
N LEU A 181 -0.18 4.71 3.35
CA LEU A 181 -1.02 4.63 4.54
C LEU A 181 -1.81 3.31 4.58
N SER A 182 -1.66 2.57 5.68
CA SER A 182 -2.49 1.40 5.98
C SER A 182 -3.87 1.82 6.49
N SER A 183 -4.84 0.90 6.43
CA SER A 183 -6.15 1.12 7.06
C SER A 183 -6.04 1.32 8.58
N PHE A 184 -5.02 0.74 9.22
CA PHE A 184 -4.75 0.89 10.65
C PHE A 184 -4.31 2.30 11.02
N GLN A 185 -3.43 2.92 10.21
CA GLN A 185 -3.00 4.31 10.40
C GLN A 185 -4.13 5.29 10.11
N LEU A 186 -5.01 4.96 9.17
CA LEU A 186 -6.17 5.77 8.80
C LEU A 186 -7.33 5.62 9.79
N ASP A 187 -7.37 4.54 10.58
CA ASP A 187 -8.40 4.37 11.58
C ASP A 187 -8.23 5.39 12.71
N GLY A 188 -9.25 6.22 12.91
CA GLY A 188 -9.16 7.35 13.85
C GLY A 188 -8.32 8.54 13.37
N ALA A 189 -7.87 8.58 12.11
CA ALA A 189 -7.20 9.75 11.56
C ALA A 189 -8.12 10.97 11.60
N GLN A 190 -7.60 12.06 12.17
CA GLN A 190 -8.28 13.34 12.26
C GLN A 190 -7.33 14.44 11.78
N GLY A 191 -7.88 15.45 11.11
CA GLY A 191 -7.12 16.62 10.67
C GLY A 191 -6.15 16.34 9.49
N PHE A 192 -6.14 15.14 8.93
CA PHE A 192 -5.31 14.81 7.78
C PHE A 192 -5.97 15.28 6.48
N GLU A 193 -5.34 16.25 5.81
CA GLU A 193 -5.83 16.87 4.58
C GLU A 193 -4.74 16.85 3.51
N PRO A 194 -4.61 15.76 2.72
CA PRO A 194 -3.64 15.70 1.65
C PRO A 194 -4.05 16.56 0.45
N THR A 195 -3.10 16.87 -0.44
CA THR A 195 -3.35 17.56 -1.71
C THR A 195 -4.14 16.66 -2.66
N ALA A 196 -3.71 15.40 -2.80
CA ALA A 196 -4.38 14.38 -3.56
C ALA A 196 -4.22 13.02 -2.87
N ALA A 197 -5.20 12.15 -3.02
CA ALA A 197 -5.14 10.83 -2.44
C ALA A 197 -5.81 9.77 -3.33
N THR A 198 -5.40 8.52 -3.16
CA THR A 198 -6.02 7.38 -3.83
C THR A 198 -6.31 6.22 -2.89
N VAL A 199 -7.42 5.54 -3.14
CA VAL A 199 -7.66 4.17 -2.72
C VAL A 199 -7.56 3.30 -3.98
N LEU A 200 -6.52 2.47 -4.05
CA LEU A 200 -6.22 1.71 -5.27
C LEU A 200 -7.25 0.61 -5.54
N ASN A 201 -7.66 -0.08 -4.50
CA ASN A 201 -8.64 -1.17 -4.54
C ASN A 201 -9.04 -1.56 -3.12
N VAL A 202 -10.16 -2.30 -3.00
CA VAL A 202 -10.63 -2.89 -1.75
C VAL A 202 -11.04 -4.33 -1.99
N SER A 203 -10.28 -5.26 -1.44
CA SER A 203 -10.60 -6.68 -1.34
C SER A 203 -10.53 -7.13 0.12
N GLN A 204 -11.08 -8.29 0.43
CA GLN A 204 -11.10 -8.80 1.80
C GLN A 204 -9.68 -8.96 2.35
N ASP A 205 -9.42 -8.27 3.46
CA ASP A 205 -8.19 -8.37 4.26
C ASP A 205 -8.43 -7.71 5.63
N HIS A 206 -7.63 -8.09 6.63
CA HIS A 206 -7.61 -7.45 7.97
C HIS A 206 -8.98 -7.40 8.69
N LEU A 207 -9.88 -8.37 8.45
CA LEU A 207 -11.16 -8.44 9.16
C LEU A 207 -11.00 -8.84 10.63
N ASP A 208 -9.92 -9.54 10.98
CA ASP A 208 -9.48 -9.79 12.34
C ASP A 208 -9.28 -8.50 13.15
N TRP A 209 -8.86 -7.42 12.49
CA TRP A 209 -8.63 -6.12 13.09
C TRP A 209 -9.84 -5.18 12.99
N HIS A 210 -10.47 -5.07 11.81
CA HIS A 210 -11.59 -4.15 11.54
C HIS A 210 -12.97 -4.73 11.90
N GLY A 211 -13.06 -6.03 12.08
CA GLY A 211 -14.30 -6.76 12.34
C GLY A 211 -15.19 -6.95 11.10
N THR A 212 -15.38 -5.92 10.28
CA THR A 212 -16.27 -5.95 9.11
C THR A 212 -15.69 -5.25 7.89
N MET A 213 -16.11 -5.66 6.69
CA MET A 213 -15.75 -4.97 5.45
C MET A 213 -16.18 -3.49 5.42
N PRO A 214 -17.39 -3.10 5.85
CA PRO A 214 -17.75 -1.69 5.92
C PRO A 214 -16.82 -0.85 6.80
N ALA A 215 -16.37 -1.36 7.96
CA ALA A 215 -15.42 -0.66 8.82
C ALA A 215 -14.05 -0.51 8.15
N TYR A 216 -13.57 -1.56 7.46
CA TYR A 216 -12.34 -1.52 6.67
C TYR A 216 -12.39 -0.48 5.54
N VAL A 217 -13.50 -0.45 4.79
CA VAL A 217 -13.75 0.54 3.73
C VAL A 217 -13.78 1.96 4.30
N ALA A 218 -14.51 2.16 5.40
CA ALA A 218 -14.62 3.47 6.06
C ALA A 218 -13.26 3.97 6.56
N ALA A 219 -12.42 3.09 7.12
CA ALA A 219 -11.06 3.44 7.52
C ALA A 219 -10.22 3.93 6.33
N LYS A 220 -10.23 3.19 5.20
CA LYS A 220 -9.50 3.62 3.99
C LYS A 220 -10.01 4.92 3.40
N ALA A 221 -11.31 5.15 3.38
CA ALA A 221 -11.91 6.37 2.83
C ALA A 221 -11.44 7.65 3.54
N ARG A 222 -10.96 7.56 4.79
CA ARG A 222 -10.39 8.71 5.53
C ARG A 222 -9.12 9.27 4.90
N VAL A 223 -8.46 8.52 3.99
CA VAL A 223 -7.30 9.01 3.24
C VAL A 223 -7.61 10.28 2.44
N PHE A 224 -8.85 10.46 2.03
CA PHE A 224 -9.26 11.60 1.21
C PHE A 224 -9.43 12.90 2.01
N GLY A 225 -9.47 12.87 3.35
CA GLY A 225 -9.82 14.05 4.13
C GLY A 225 -11.12 14.72 3.61
N THR A 226 -11.22 16.03 3.74
CA THR A 226 -12.40 16.77 3.28
C THR A 226 -12.19 17.52 1.96
N ARG A 227 -10.93 17.78 1.56
CA ARG A 227 -10.59 18.69 0.45
C ARG A 227 -9.70 18.10 -0.64
N ALA A 228 -9.04 16.98 -0.39
CA ALA A 228 -8.12 16.41 -1.36
C ALA A 228 -8.77 16.12 -2.72
N LEU A 229 -8.00 16.29 -3.80
CA LEU A 229 -8.36 15.71 -5.09
C LEU A 229 -8.45 14.18 -4.92
N MET A 230 -9.64 13.61 -5.19
CA MET A 230 -9.86 12.18 -5.12
C MET A 230 -9.41 11.52 -6.43
N ILE A 231 -8.43 10.61 -6.37
CA ILE A 231 -7.99 9.81 -7.51
C ILE A 231 -8.55 8.39 -7.32
N LEU A 232 -9.58 8.05 -8.09
CA LEU A 232 -10.41 6.87 -7.87
C LEU A 232 -10.17 5.79 -8.94
N ASN A 233 -10.02 4.55 -8.50
CA ASN A 233 -10.01 3.41 -9.42
C ASN A 233 -11.44 3.11 -9.89
N ARG A 234 -11.73 3.38 -11.19
CA ARG A 234 -13.07 3.15 -11.75
C ARG A 234 -13.40 1.68 -11.98
N ASP A 235 -12.39 0.80 -11.94
CA ASP A 235 -12.58 -0.65 -12.07
C ASP A 235 -13.00 -1.30 -10.75
N ASP A 236 -12.95 -0.55 -9.62
CA ASP A 236 -13.37 -0.99 -8.30
C ASP A 236 -14.65 -0.26 -7.85
N ALA A 237 -15.77 -0.98 -7.87
CA ALA A 237 -17.08 -0.42 -7.51
C ALA A 237 -17.15 0.05 -6.03
N VAL A 238 -16.35 -0.53 -5.13
CA VAL A 238 -16.29 -0.11 -3.73
C VAL A 238 -15.57 1.23 -3.62
N VAL A 239 -14.47 1.40 -4.35
CA VAL A 239 -13.72 2.67 -4.41
C VAL A 239 -14.59 3.77 -5.02
N MET A 240 -15.31 3.49 -6.10
CA MET A 240 -16.19 4.49 -6.73
C MET A 240 -17.32 4.97 -5.82
N LYS A 241 -17.82 4.12 -4.92
CA LYS A 241 -18.83 4.48 -3.92
C LYS A 241 -18.31 5.42 -2.82
N MET A 242 -16.98 5.61 -2.71
CA MET A 242 -16.38 6.57 -1.76
C MET A 242 -16.53 8.02 -2.24
N LEU A 243 -16.86 8.27 -3.52
CA LEU A 243 -17.14 9.60 -4.03
C LEU A 243 -18.45 10.13 -3.41
N PRO A 244 -18.42 11.25 -2.65
CA PRO A 244 -19.63 11.82 -2.10
C PRO A 244 -20.59 12.25 -3.21
N PRO A 245 -21.90 12.18 -2.99
CA PRO A 245 -22.88 12.71 -3.94
C PRO A 245 -22.70 14.22 -4.12
N ALA A 246 -23.04 14.71 -5.31
CA ALA A 246 -23.07 16.15 -5.57
C ALA A 246 -24.06 16.84 -4.63
N VAL A 247 -23.65 17.95 -4.03
CA VAL A 247 -24.49 18.74 -3.10
C VAL A 247 -25.00 20.00 -3.78
N ARG A 248 -26.23 20.40 -3.42
CA ARG A 248 -26.81 21.64 -3.94
C ARG A 248 -26.27 22.82 -3.13
N VAL A 249 -25.53 23.70 -3.77
CA VAL A 249 -25.00 24.93 -3.15
C VAL A 249 -25.89 26.14 -3.37
N LYS A 250 -25.57 27.27 -2.68
CA LYS A 250 -26.28 28.53 -2.83
C LYS A 250 -26.38 28.96 -4.29
N GLY A 251 -27.58 29.25 -4.79
CA GLY A 251 -27.83 29.54 -6.20
C GLY A 251 -28.32 28.33 -7.02
N GLY A 252 -28.58 27.18 -6.40
CA GLY A 252 -29.18 26.00 -7.06
C GLY A 252 -28.21 25.15 -7.88
N ARG A 253 -26.92 25.51 -7.96
CA ARG A 253 -25.88 24.76 -8.66
C ARG A 253 -25.55 23.50 -7.88
N MET A 254 -25.38 22.38 -8.61
CA MET A 254 -24.82 21.15 -8.05
C MET A 254 -23.30 21.27 -8.02
N GLU A 255 -22.71 20.99 -6.87
CA GLU A 255 -21.26 20.98 -6.69
C GLU A 255 -20.81 19.57 -6.32
N GLN A 256 -19.92 19.01 -7.12
CA GLN A 256 -19.30 17.70 -6.93
C GLN A 256 -17.90 17.91 -6.38
N ARG A 257 -17.52 17.11 -5.40
CA ARG A 257 -16.12 17.04 -4.95
C ARG A 257 -15.20 16.76 -6.15
N GLU A 258 -14.07 17.44 -6.20
CA GLU A 258 -13.10 17.29 -7.27
C GLU A 258 -12.51 15.89 -7.27
N PHE A 259 -12.53 15.24 -8.44
CA PHE A 259 -12.01 13.90 -8.60
C PHE A 259 -11.51 13.64 -10.03
N GLN A 260 -10.61 12.69 -10.14
CA GLN A 260 -10.17 12.05 -11.38
C GLN A 260 -10.32 10.54 -11.22
N THR A 261 -10.42 9.82 -12.35
CA THR A 261 -10.42 8.36 -12.31
C THR A 261 -9.25 7.79 -13.10
N PHE A 262 -8.84 6.57 -12.72
CA PHE A 262 -7.94 5.74 -13.50
C PHE A 262 -8.51 4.33 -13.62
N GLY A 263 -8.09 3.57 -14.63
CA GLY A 263 -8.56 2.20 -14.82
C GLY A 263 -8.01 1.54 -16.07
N ALA A 264 -8.37 0.27 -16.26
CA ALA A 264 -7.84 -0.60 -17.31
C ALA A 264 -8.45 -0.35 -18.71
N GLU A 265 -9.49 0.49 -18.82
CA GLU A 265 -10.14 0.85 -20.09
C GLU A 265 -9.82 2.29 -20.46
N ALA A 266 -10.20 2.68 -21.70
CA ALA A 266 -10.09 4.05 -22.16
C ALA A 266 -10.90 5.02 -21.26
N PRO A 267 -10.36 6.22 -20.97
CA PRO A 267 -11.05 7.20 -20.14
C PRO A 267 -12.26 7.79 -20.89
N ARG A 268 -13.30 8.14 -20.11
CA ARG A 268 -14.58 8.66 -20.65
C ARG A 268 -14.86 10.11 -20.23
N ARG A 269 -13.98 10.74 -19.50
CA ARG A 269 -14.13 12.10 -18.98
C ARG A 269 -12.79 12.82 -19.00
N ALA A 270 -12.81 14.12 -19.30
CA ALA A 270 -11.61 14.94 -19.24
C ALA A 270 -10.97 14.90 -17.84
N GLY A 271 -9.65 14.77 -17.80
CA GLY A 271 -8.86 14.60 -16.57
C GLY A 271 -8.66 13.14 -16.13
N ASP A 272 -9.39 12.18 -16.71
CA ASP A 272 -9.27 10.76 -16.37
C ASP A 272 -8.11 10.09 -17.13
N TRP A 273 -7.60 8.99 -16.54
CA TRP A 273 -6.48 8.20 -17.03
C TRP A 273 -6.94 6.79 -17.39
N GLY A 274 -6.30 6.16 -18.37
CA GLY A 274 -6.73 4.83 -18.78
C GLY A 274 -5.74 4.10 -19.68
N ILE A 275 -6.18 2.93 -20.16
CA ILE A 275 -5.49 2.14 -21.16
C ILE A 275 -6.37 2.10 -22.40
N ASP A 276 -5.80 2.49 -23.54
CA ASP A 276 -6.43 2.41 -24.86
C ASP A 276 -5.70 1.39 -25.73
N VAL A 277 -6.42 0.52 -26.41
CA VAL A 277 -5.83 -0.49 -27.29
C VAL A 277 -6.00 -0.08 -28.74
N VAL A 278 -4.88 0.23 -29.37
CA VAL A 278 -4.86 0.68 -30.76
C VAL A 278 -3.98 -0.25 -31.59
N ASN A 279 -4.56 -0.86 -32.60
CA ASN A 279 -3.88 -1.83 -33.47
C ASN A 279 -3.20 -2.98 -32.67
N GLY A 280 -3.86 -3.46 -31.62
CA GLY A 280 -3.35 -4.54 -30.75
C GLY A 280 -2.32 -4.09 -29.70
N MET A 281 -1.90 -2.84 -29.70
CA MET A 281 -0.96 -2.28 -28.72
C MET A 281 -1.72 -1.51 -27.63
N ALA A 282 -1.47 -1.85 -26.37
CA ALA A 282 -2.01 -1.16 -25.21
C ALA A 282 -1.19 0.11 -24.90
N TRP A 283 -1.86 1.26 -24.82
CA TRP A 283 -1.26 2.55 -24.52
C TRP A 283 -1.77 3.08 -23.19
N LEU A 284 -0.88 3.59 -22.36
CA LEU A 284 -1.26 4.47 -21.26
C LEU A 284 -1.74 5.78 -21.88
N VAL A 285 -2.92 6.24 -21.46
CA VAL A 285 -3.55 7.44 -22.04
C VAL A 285 -4.14 8.33 -20.96
N ARG A 286 -4.31 9.62 -21.34
CA ARG A 286 -5.04 10.61 -20.55
C ARG A 286 -6.09 11.27 -21.45
N ALA A 287 -7.30 11.49 -20.93
CA ALA A 287 -8.31 12.29 -21.60
C ALA A 287 -8.14 13.78 -21.27
N LEU A 288 -8.19 14.61 -22.27
CA LEU A 288 -8.21 16.08 -22.18
C LEU A 288 -9.48 16.60 -22.84
N PRO A 289 -9.97 17.80 -22.50
CA PRO A 289 -10.99 18.46 -23.29
C PRO A 289 -10.48 18.67 -24.72
N ALA A 290 -11.28 18.38 -25.74
CA ALA A 290 -10.89 18.64 -27.11
C ALA A 290 -10.78 20.14 -27.42
N ASP A 291 -11.55 20.97 -26.71
CA ASP A 291 -11.54 22.43 -26.79
C ASP A 291 -11.55 23.05 -25.40
N GLU A 292 -10.42 23.58 -24.95
CA GLU A 292 -10.26 24.24 -23.64
C GLU A 292 -11.04 25.55 -23.54
N THR A 293 -11.47 26.13 -24.65
CA THR A 293 -12.19 27.42 -24.70
C THR A 293 -13.69 27.27 -24.52
N ARG A 294 -14.25 26.08 -24.76
CA ARG A 294 -15.67 25.78 -24.58
C ARG A 294 -16.00 25.56 -23.09
N ARG A 295 -16.72 26.50 -22.49
CA ARG A 295 -17.39 26.28 -21.20
C ARG A 295 -18.47 25.20 -21.36
N LYS A 296 -18.55 24.24 -20.42
CA LYS A 296 -19.59 23.21 -20.34
C LYS A 296 -20.97 23.82 -20.53
N ARG A 297 -21.59 23.62 -21.67
CA ARG A 297 -23.04 23.72 -21.88
C ARG A 297 -23.50 22.30 -22.20
N ASP A 298 -24.65 21.90 -21.62
CA ASP A 298 -25.29 20.59 -21.69
C ASP A 298 -25.01 19.82 -23.01
N GLY A 299 -24.11 18.83 -22.94
CA GLY A 299 -23.71 18.00 -24.08
C GLY A 299 -22.54 17.10 -23.70
N GLU A 300 -22.35 16.00 -24.40
CA GLU A 300 -21.17 15.14 -24.27
C GLU A 300 -19.91 15.97 -24.56
N GLU A 301 -18.98 15.99 -23.60
CA GLU A 301 -17.69 16.65 -23.73
C GLU A 301 -16.85 15.90 -24.78
N GLU A 302 -16.52 16.53 -25.90
CA GLU A 302 -15.62 15.94 -26.88
C GLU A 302 -14.23 15.81 -26.26
N LEU A 303 -13.68 14.59 -26.28
CA LEU A 303 -12.43 14.25 -25.62
C LEU A 303 -11.30 14.09 -26.62
N PHE A 304 -10.16 14.68 -26.29
CA PHE A 304 -8.88 14.38 -26.92
C PHE A 304 -8.16 13.31 -26.08
N ILE A 305 -7.94 12.13 -26.64
CA ILE A 305 -7.21 11.03 -26.00
C ILE A 305 -5.72 11.18 -26.30
N GLN A 306 -4.99 11.68 -25.30
CA GLN A 306 -3.54 11.82 -25.39
C GLN A 306 -2.87 10.49 -25.07
N ARG A 307 -2.21 9.88 -26.06
CA ARG A 307 -1.35 8.70 -25.87
C ARG A 307 -0.05 9.12 -25.23
N LEU A 308 0.33 8.44 -24.14
CA LEU A 308 1.49 8.78 -23.33
C LEU A 308 2.69 7.89 -23.65
N MET A 309 2.52 6.58 -23.50
CA MET A 309 3.52 5.57 -23.83
C MET A 309 2.85 4.19 -23.98
N PRO A 310 3.46 3.25 -24.72
CA PRO A 310 3.03 1.85 -24.75
C PRO A 310 3.13 1.22 -23.33
N ALA A 311 2.15 0.41 -22.95
CA ALA A 311 2.14 -0.25 -21.65
C ALA A 311 3.27 -1.29 -21.53
N ASP A 312 3.69 -1.92 -22.62
CA ASP A 312 4.79 -2.88 -22.69
C ASP A 312 6.18 -2.23 -22.52
N ALA A 313 6.28 -0.90 -22.64
CA ALA A 313 7.49 -0.16 -22.31
C ALA A 313 7.73 -0.02 -20.79
N LEU A 314 6.77 -0.44 -19.95
CA LEU A 314 6.95 -0.56 -18.50
C LEU A 314 7.80 -1.80 -18.20
N ARG A 315 8.75 -1.68 -17.28
CA ARG A 315 9.54 -2.84 -16.80
C ARG A 315 8.74 -3.69 -15.82
N ILE A 316 7.81 -3.08 -15.07
CA ILE A 316 6.86 -3.80 -14.20
C ILE A 316 5.78 -4.46 -15.05
N ARG A 317 5.66 -5.79 -14.95
CA ARG A 317 4.79 -6.58 -15.82
C ARG A 317 3.34 -6.65 -15.32
N GLY A 318 2.44 -6.88 -16.26
CA GLY A 318 1.04 -7.14 -16.02
C GLY A 318 0.14 -5.90 -16.06
N ARG A 319 -1.12 -6.10 -16.50
CA ARG A 319 -2.10 -5.02 -16.68
C ARG A 319 -2.38 -4.25 -15.37
N HIS A 320 -2.36 -4.94 -14.22
CA HIS A 320 -2.54 -4.31 -12.91
C HIS A 320 -1.41 -3.29 -12.61
N ASN A 321 -0.18 -3.56 -13.05
CA ASN A 321 0.93 -2.63 -12.89
C ASN A 321 0.84 -1.43 -13.86
N ALA A 322 0.28 -1.63 -15.05
CA ALA A 322 -0.06 -0.53 -15.93
C ALA A 322 -1.12 0.40 -15.29
N VAL A 323 -2.13 -0.16 -14.61
CA VAL A 323 -3.12 0.61 -13.84
C VAL A 323 -2.48 1.31 -12.63
N ASN A 324 -1.55 0.65 -11.92
CA ASN A 324 -0.76 1.27 -10.85
C ASN A 324 0.07 2.46 -11.36
N ALA A 325 0.66 2.35 -12.56
CA ALA A 325 1.40 3.43 -13.20
C ALA A 325 0.50 4.64 -13.52
N LEU A 326 -0.74 4.42 -13.95
CA LEU A 326 -1.73 5.50 -14.16
C LEU A 326 -2.08 6.21 -12.85
N ALA A 327 -2.25 5.48 -11.75
CA ALA A 327 -2.48 6.07 -10.43
C ALA A 327 -1.30 6.95 -9.99
N ALA A 328 -0.05 6.48 -10.19
CA ALA A 328 1.15 7.24 -9.88
C ALA A 328 1.29 8.50 -10.74
N LEU A 329 0.98 8.42 -12.05
CA LEU A 329 0.95 9.58 -12.95
C LEU A 329 -0.10 10.61 -12.50
N ALA A 330 -1.30 10.17 -12.13
CA ALA A 330 -2.36 11.06 -11.65
C ALA A 330 -1.96 11.79 -10.37
N LEU A 331 -1.38 11.07 -9.40
CA LEU A 331 -0.87 11.64 -8.13
C LEU A 331 0.25 12.66 -8.38
N ALA A 332 1.28 12.29 -9.14
CA ALA A 332 2.40 13.18 -9.42
C ALA A 332 1.96 14.41 -10.24
N SER A 333 0.99 14.25 -11.16
CA SER A 333 0.37 15.38 -11.89
C SER A 333 -0.37 16.33 -10.94
N ALA A 334 -1.07 15.82 -9.92
CA ALA A 334 -1.72 16.64 -8.91
C ALA A 334 -0.73 17.47 -8.08
N ALA A 335 0.53 17.01 -7.96
CA ALA A 335 1.63 17.78 -7.37
C ALA A 335 2.31 18.74 -8.37
N GLY A 336 1.75 18.92 -9.57
CA GLY A 336 2.29 19.81 -10.58
C GLY A 336 3.57 19.32 -11.26
N CYS A 337 3.77 18.00 -11.34
CA CYS A 337 4.91 17.42 -12.07
C CYS A 337 4.67 17.44 -13.59
N ALA A 338 5.70 17.79 -14.35
CA ALA A 338 5.64 17.81 -15.81
C ALA A 338 5.62 16.37 -16.37
N LEU A 339 4.83 16.16 -17.44
CA LEU A 339 4.57 14.82 -18.00
C LEU A 339 5.83 14.16 -18.57
N GLY A 340 6.66 14.90 -19.32
CA GLY A 340 7.84 14.34 -19.98
C GLY A 340 8.80 13.62 -19.04
N PRO A 341 9.31 14.27 -17.97
CA PRO A 341 10.15 13.61 -16.95
C PRO A 341 9.47 12.42 -16.27
N MET A 342 8.15 12.49 -16.02
CA MET A 342 7.41 11.38 -15.42
C MET A 342 7.38 10.15 -16.34
N LEU A 343 7.15 10.30 -17.64
CA LEU A 343 7.17 9.20 -18.61
C LEU A 343 8.55 8.57 -18.73
N TYR A 344 9.61 9.37 -18.61
CA TYR A 344 10.97 8.84 -18.52
C TYR A 344 11.17 8.00 -17.26
N GLY A 345 10.74 8.53 -16.10
CA GLY A 345 10.80 7.80 -14.82
C GLY A 345 10.03 6.48 -14.84
N LEU A 346 8.86 6.41 -15.52
CA LEU A 346 8.10 5.17 -15.69
C LEU A 346 8.89 4.06 -16.40
N ARG A 347 9.69 4.41 -17.41
CA ARG A 347 10.51 3.45 -18.16
C ARG A 347 11.68 2.91 -17.34
N GLU A 348 12.14 3.65 -16.35
CA GLU A 348 13.26 3.27 -15.49
C GLU A 348 12.86 2.46 -14.27
N TYR A 349 11.59 2.57 -13.85
CA TYR A 349 11.10 1.90 -12.63
C TYR A 349 11.10 0.39 -12.79
N ARG A 350 11.86 -0.29 -11.93
CA ARG A 350 12.07 -1.76 -11.99
C ARG A 350 11.12 -2.54 -11.10
N GLY A 351 10.29 -1.89 -10.30
CA GLY A 351 9.42 -2.52 -9.29
C GLY A 351 10.07 -2.60 -7.91
N GLU A 352 9.31 -3.14 -6.98
CA GLU A 352 9.73 -3.34 -5.60
C GLU A 352 10.05 -4.82 -5.36
N PRO A 353 10.99 -5.14 -4.47
CA PRO A 353 11.31 -6.51 -4.13
C PRO A 353 10.08 -7.32 -3.71
N HIS A 354 10.04 -8.59 -4.11
CA HIS A 354 8.99 -9.54 -3.77
C HIS A 354 7.58 -9.19 -4.30
N ARG A 355 7.49 -8.42 -5.39
CA ARG A 355 6.23 -8.03 -6.03
C ARG A 355 6.25 -8.36 -7.52
N VAL A 356 5.94 -9.60 -7.85
CA VAL A 356 6.03 -10.14 -9.22
C VAL A 356 7.41 -9.87 -9.80
N GLU A 357 8.43 -9.99 -8.96
CA GLU A 357 9.82 -9.74 -9.31
C GLU A 357 10.39 -10.93 -10.08
N SER A 358 10.96 -10.70 -11.26
CA SER A 358 11.63 -11.75 -12.02
C SER A 358 12.92 -12.17 -11.31
N VAL A 359 13.04 -13.46 -11.03
CA VAL A 359 14.20 -14.08 -10.39
C VAL A 359 15.23 -14.53 -11.43
N GLY A 360 14.76 -14.96 -12.59
CA GLY A 360 15.58 -15.41 -13.70
C GLY A 360 14.88 -16.44 -14.56
N VAL A 361 15.59 -16.90 -15.59
CA VAL A 361 15.10 -17.89 -16.57
C VAL A 361 15.97 -19.15 -16.50
N VAL A 362 15.34 -20.32 -16.39
CA VAL A 362 16.01 -21.63 -16.46
C VAL A 362 15.26 -22.48 -17.48
N ASP A 363 15.98 -23.05 -18.45
CA ASP A 363 15.43 -23.90 -19.54
C ASP A 363 14.21 -23.26 -20.25
N GLY A 364 14.23 -21.93 -20.42
CA GLY A 364 13.14 -21.17 -21.06
C GLY A 364 11.91 -20.96 -20.19
N VAL A 365 11.96 -21.31 -18.91
CA VAL A 365 10.92 -21.02 -17.91
C VAL A 365 11.37 -19.85 -17.07
N GLU A 366 10.53 -18.79 -16.96
CA GLU A 366 10.82 -17.63 -16.12
C GLU A 366 10.21 -17.80 -14.73
N TYR A 367 10.95 -17.43 -13.68
CA TYR A 367 10.54 -17.57 -12.29
C TYR A 367 10.25 -16.19 -11.68
N PHE A 368 9.09 -16.07 -11.00
CA PHE A 368 8.65 -14.82 -10.38
C PHE A 368 8.43 -14.97 -8.88
N ASP A 369 9.02 -14.04 -8.13
CA ASP A 369 8.83 -13.88 -6.70
C ASP A 369 7.75 -12.81 -6.42
N ASP A 370 6.61 -13.27 -5.93
CA ASP A 370 5.52 -12.42 -5.41
C ASP A 370 5.20 -12.78 -3.95
N SER A 371 6.26 -13.00 -3.15
CA SER A 371 6.10 -13.40 -1.73
C SER A 371 5.30 -12.39 -0.91
N LYS A 372 5.20 -11.14 -1.34
CA LYS A 372 4.37 -10.10 -0.73
C LYS A 372 2.88 -10.25 -1.07
N GLY A 373 2.51 -11.13 -2.00
CA GLY A 373 1.13 -11.53 -2.32
C GLY A 373 0.49 -12.36 -1.21
N THR A 374 0.27 -11.74 -0.04
CA THR A 374 -0.19 -12.41 1.20
C THR A 374 -1.70 -12.49 1.36
N ASN A 375 -2.44 -12.14 0.31
CA ASN A 375 -3.90 -12.25 0.26
C ASN A 375 -4.38 -12.69 -1.13
N VAL A 376 -5.59 -13.21 -1.19
CA VAL A 376 -6.22 -13.75 -2.41
C VAL A 376 -6.26 -12.71 -3.53
N GLY A 377 -6.61 -11.45 -3.23
CA GLY A 377 -6.70 -10.40 -4.25
C GLY A 377 -5.36 -10.07 -4.92
N ALA A 378 -4.24 -10.13 -4.19
CA ALA A 378 -2.91 -9.94 -4.76
C ALA A 378 -2.57 -11.04 -5.76
N THR A 379 -2.80 -12.30 -5.38
CA THR A 379 -2.54 -13.47 -6.23
C THR A 379 -3.45 -13.49 -7.47
N VAL A 380 -4.73 -13.13 -7.33
CA VAL A 380 -5.64 -12.95 -8.48
C VAL A 380 -5.07 -11.94 -9.48
N ALA A 381 -4.59 -10.78 -8.99
CA ALA A 381 -4.00 -9.75 -9.84
C ALA A 381 -2.72 -10.24 -10.54
N ALA A 382 -1.85 -10.97 -9.84
CA ALA A 382 -0.63 -11.56 -10.41
C ALA A 382 -0.94 -12.62 -11.48
N LEU A 383 -1.89 -13.52 -11.20
CA LEU A 383 -2.35 -14.55 -12.15
C LEU A 383 -2.94 -13.92 -13.42
N GLN A 384 -3.80 -12.93 -13.28
CA GLN A 384 -4.40 -12.22 -14.43
C GLN A 384 -3.38 -11.41 -15.20
N GLY A 385 -2.43 -10.78 -14.49
CA GLY A 385 -1.40 -9.93 -15.09
C GLY A 385 -0.42 -10.73 -15.94
N LEU A 386 0.23 -11.74 -15.37
CA LEU A 386 1.20 -12.59 -16.07
C LEU A 386 0.54 -13.59 -17.02
N GLY A 387 -0.61 -14.13 -16.59
CA GLY A 387 -1.32 -15.17 -17.34
C GLY A 387 -1.96 -14.69 -18.64
N ALA A 388 -2.05 -13.38 -18.85
CA ALA A 388 -2.46 -12.81 -20.14
C ALA A 388 -1.41 -13.05 -21.26
N GLU A 389 -0.14 -13.24 -20.88
CA GLU A 389 0.98 -13.35 -21.81
C GLU A 389 1.49 -14.80 -21.95
N ARG A 390 1.32 -15.62 -20.92
CA ARG A 390 1.89 -16.99 -20.85
C ARG A 390 1.14 -17.90 -19.88
N SER A 391 1.30 -19.22 -20.01
CA SER A 391 0.78 -20.17 -19.03
C SER A 391 1.62 -20.15 -17.75
N LEU A 392 0.96 -20.40 -16.62
CA LEU A 392 1.60 -20.29 -15.30
C LEU A 392 1.60 -21.64 -14.59
N VAL A 393 2.66 -21.94 -13.86
CA VAL A 393 2.62 -22.88 -12.74
C VAL A 393 2.71 -22.07 -11.47
N VAL A 394 1.64 -22.10 -10.65
CA VAL A 394 1.54 -21.23 -9.48
C VAL A 394 1.83 -22.01 -8.20
N ILE A 395 2.60 -21.40 -7.28
CA ILE A 395 2.82 -21.91 -5.92
C ILE A 395 1.95 -21.08 -4.97
N LEU A 396 1.03 -21.78 -4.27
CA LEU A 396 0.00 -21.20 -3.40
C LEU A 396 0.11 -21.81 -2.00
N GLY A 397 -0.20 -21.02 -0.96
CA GLY A 397 -0.37 -21.55 0.38
C GLY A 397 0.40 -20.83 1.48
N GLY A 398 0.13 -21.24 2.69
CA GLY A 398 0.57 -20.65 3.93
C GLY A 398 -0.59 -20.48 4.92
N ASP A 399 -0.56 -19.42 5.74
CA ASP A 399 -1.62 -19.02 6.65
C ASP A 399 -2.61 -18.06 5.97
N GLY A 400 -3.78 -18.55 5.61
CA GLY A 400 -4.84 -17.80 4.92
C GLY A 400 -5.65 -16.86 5.80
N LYS A 401 -5.50 -16.91 7.12
CA LYS A 401 -6.23 -16.03 8.08
C LYS A 401 -7.74 -16.03 7.89
N GLY A 402 -8.33 -17.16 7.53
CA GLY A 402 -9.77 -17.28 7.30
C GLY A 402 -10.29 -16.61 6.01
N GLN A 403 -9.42 -16.32 5.04
CA GLN A 403 -9.83 -15.79 3.75
C GLN A 403 -10.63 -16.80 2.94
N ASP A 404 -11.54 -16.30 2.11
CA ASP A 404 -12.21 -17.10 1.06
C ASP A 404 -11.28 -17.24 -0.16
N PHE A 405 -10.95 -18.48 -0.53
CA PHE A 405 -10.11 -18.81 -1.68
C PHE A 405 -10.90 -18.97 -3.00
N SER A 406 -12.21 -18.90 -2.98
CA SER A 406 -13.04 -19.07 -4.18
C SER A 406 -12.73 -18.07 -5.31
N PRO A 407 -12.27 -16.81 -5.06
CA PRO A 407 -11.89 -15.91 -6.14
C PRO A 407 -10.68 -16.36 -6.97
N LEU A 408 -9.85 -17.31 -6.47
CA LEU A 408 -8.75 -17.90 -7.23
C LEU A 408 -9.21 -18.84 -8.34
N THR A 409 -10.42 -19.40 -8.23
CA THR A 409 -10.92 -20.46 -9.12
C THR A 409 -10.88 -20.04 -10.60
N ALA A 410 -11.47 -18.92 -10.95
CA ALA A 410 -11.55 -18.46 -12.34
C ALA A 410 -10.15 -18.08 -12.92
N PRO A 411 -9.28 -17.32 -12.24
CA PRO A 411 -7.94 -17.03 -12.74
C PRO A 411 -7.05 -18.27 -12.87
N VAL A 412 -7.13 -19.22 -11.93
CA VAL A 412 -6.37 -20.48 -11.99
C VAL A 412 -6.85 -21.34 -13.15
N ALA A 413 -8.15 -21.52 -13.31
CA ALA A 413 -8.73 -22.27 -14.43
C ALA A 413 -8.30 -21.71 -15.80
N ARG A 414 -8.19 -20.39 -15.89
CA ARG A 414 -7.87 -19.71 -17.15
C ARG A 414 -6.39 -19.66 -17.48
N HIS A 415 -5.52 -19.52 -16.48
CA HIS A 415 -4.13 -19.14 -16.68
C HIS A 415 -3.12 -20.16 -16.16
N ALA A 416 -3.53 -21.07 -15.24
CA ALA A 416 -2.60 -21.98 -14.65
C ALA A 416 -2.56 -23.33 -15.40
N ARG A 417 -1.35 -23.79 -15.69
CA ARG A 417 -1.08 -25.15 -16.14
C ARG A 417 -1.14 -26.16 -14.99
N ALA A 418 -0.70 -25.75 -13.81
CA ALA A 418 -0.76 -26.50 -12.56
C ALA A 418 -0.67 -25.55 -11.36
N ALA A 419 -1.13 -26.01 -10.20
CA ALA A 419 -0.91 -25.32 -8.93
C ALA A 419 -0.20 -26.28 -7.95
N VAL A 420 0.82 -25.75 -7.26
CA VAL A 420 1.54 -26.45 -6.20
C VAL A 420 1.14 -25.82 -4.87
N LEU A 421 0.65 -26.64 -3.95
CA LEU A 421 0.07 -26.20 -2.69
C LEU A 421 1.03 -26.50 -1.54
N ILE A 422 1.27 -25.48 -0.67
CA ILE A 422 2.14 -25.58 0.50
C ILE A 422 1.46 -25.04 1.75
N GLY A 423 1.98 -25.40 2.92
CA GLY A 423 1.60 -24.79 4.20
C GLY A 423 0.25 -25.20 4.73
N ARG A 424 -0.13 -24.51 5.83
CA ARG A 424 -1.24 -24.91 6.69
C ARG A 424 -2.60 -24.99 5.98
N ASP A 425 -2.92 -24.01 5.17
CA ASP A 425 -4.24 -23.89 4.53
C ASP A 425 -4.28 -24.45 3.10
N ALA A 426 -3.25 -25.23 2.70
CA ALA A 426 -3.25 -25.98 1.43
C ALA A 426 -4.52 -26.81 1.21
N PRO A 427 -5.10 -27.53 2.21
CA PRO A 427 -6.35 -28.25 2.03
C PRO A 427 -7.56 -27.37 1.68
N LEU A 428 -7.64 -26.16 2.23
CA LEU A 428 -8.70 -25.20 1.93
C LEU A 428 -8.57 -24.66 0.50
N ILE A 429 -7.33 -24.36 0.07
CA ILE A 429 -7.04 -23.94 -1.30
C ILE A 429 -7.35 -25.05 -2.27
N ARG A 430 -6.99 -26.31 -1.96
CA ARG A 430 -7.33 -27.49 -2.76
C ARG A 430 -8.83 -27.59 -2.98
N ALA A 431 -9.62 -27.51 -1.90
CA ALA A 431 -11.08 -27.61 -1.99
C ALA A 431 -11.68 -26.50 -2.88
N ALA A 432 -11.14 -25.27 -2.82
CA ALA A 432 -11.58 -24.18 -3.68
C ALA A 432 -11.18 -24.37 -5.15
N LEU A 433 -10.04 -25.00 -5.44
CA LEU A 433 -9.50 -25.13 -6.79
C LEU A 433 -9.86 -26.46 -7.48
N GLU A 434 -10.30 -27.48 -6.74
CA GLU A 434 -10.68 -28.79 -7.30
C GLU A 434 -11.65 -28.69 -8.49
N PRO A 435 -12.66 -27.81 -8.46
CA PRO A 435 -13.59 -27.66 -9.60
C PRO A 435 -12.96 -27.10 -10.87
N THR A 436 -11.73 -26.57 -10.82
CA THR A 436 -11.03 -26.00 -12.01
C THR A 436 -10.57 -27.08 -12.99
N GLY A 437 -10.36 -28.31 -12.53
CA GLY A 437 -9.72 -29.39 -13.30
C GLY A 437 -8.21 -29.19 -13.54
N VAL A 438 -7.62 -28.11 -12.98
CA VAL A 438 -6.16 -27.86 -13.06
C VAL A 438 -5.44 -28.86 -12.14
N PRO A 439 -4.32 -29.49 -12.56
CA PRO A 439 -3.53 -30.37 -11.71
C PRO A 439 -3.10 -29.68 -10.41
N LEU A 440 -3.48 -30.25 -9.27
CA LEU A 440 -3.14 -29.77 -7.93
C LEU A 440 -2.12 -30.71 -7.30
N LEU A 441 -0.93 -30.20 -7.01
CA LEU A 441 0.19 -30.93 -6.40
C LEU A 441 0.40 -30.42 -4.98
N GLU A 442 0.90 -31.26 -4.08
CA GLU A 442 1.26 -30.87 -2.71
C GLU A 442 2.76 -30.96 -2.52
N ALA A 443 3.30 -30.05 -1.74
CA ALA A 443 4.68 -30.05 -1.36
C ALA A 443 4.81 -29.71 0.14
N ALA A 444 5.73 -30.36 0.83
CA ALA A 444 6.00 -30.13 2.23
C ALA A 444 6.96 -28.95 2.46
N THR A 445 7.81 -28.64 1.48
CA THR A 445 8.78 -27.53 1.55
C THR A 445 8.74 -26.67 0.29
N MET A 446 9.36 -25.49 0.34
CA MET A 446 9.47 -24.61 -0.82
C MET A 446 10.37 -25.23 -1.92
N GLU A 447 11.44 -25.90 -1.54
CA GLU A 447 12.35 -26.58 -2.46
C GLU A 447 11.61 -27.65 -3.26
N GLU A 448 10.80 -28.45 -2.58
CA GLU A 448 9.93 -29.45 -3.22
C GLU A 448 8.91 -28.78 -4.14
N ALA A 449 8.30 -27.69 -3.68
CA ALA A 449 7.33 -26.94 -4.47
C ALA A 449 7.93 -26.38 -5.76
N VAL A 450 9.13 -25.80 -5.69
CA VAL A 450 9.84 -25.28 -6.87
C VAL A 450 10.21 -26.44 -7.81
N ALA A 451 10.71 -27.57 -7.29
CA ALA A 451 11.03 -28.73 -8.11
C ALA A 451 9.81 -29.35 -8.81
N LEU A 452 8.64 -29.39 -8.12
CA LEU A 452 7.38 -29.84 -8.71
C LEU A 452 6.89 -28.86 -9.78
N ALA A 453 6.96 -27.56 -9.51
CA ALA A 453 6.56 -26.52 -10.44
C ALA A 453 7.41 -26.54 -11.72
N THR A 454 8.73 -26.66 -11.58
CA THR A 454 9.66 -26.76 -12.71
C THR A 454 9.35 -27.96 -13.61
N ARG A 455 9.07 -29.15 -13.01
CA ARG A 455 8.69 -30.34 -13.79
C ARG A 455 7.38 -30.22 -14.56
N ARG A 456 6.50 -29.32 -14.15
CA ARG A 456 5.20 -29.07 -14.81
C ARG A 456 5.24 -27.93 -15.81
N ALA A 457 6.20 -27.02 -15.68
CA ALA A 457 6.39 -25.92 -16.61
C ALA A 457 7.02 -26.39 -17.92
N HIS A 458 6.67 -25.74 -19.02
CA HIS A 458 7.28 -25.91 -20.33
C HIS A 458 8.00 -24.61 -20.71
N ALA A 459 8.95 -24.71 -21.66
CA ALA A 459 9.60 -23.52 -22.20
C ALA A 459 8.56 -22.50 -22.70
N GLY A 460 8.70 -21.24 -22.27
CA GLY A 460 7.74 -20.17 -22.50
C GLY A 460 6.69 -19.99 -21.40
N ASP A 461 6.56 -20.93 -20.47
CA ASP A 461 5.73 -20.76 -19.26
C ASP A 461 6.45 -19.92 -18.19
N ALA A 462 5.74 -19.59 -17.15
CA ALA A 462 6.34 -19.03 -15.93
C ALA A 462 5.96 -19.81 -14.67
N VAL A 463 6.90 -19.87 -13.73
CA VAL A 463 6.65 -20.32 -12.35
C VAL A 463 6.44 -19.07 -11.49
N LEU A 464 5.26 -18.94 -10.92
CA LEU A 464 4.86 -17.81 -10.09
C LEU A 464 4.68 -18.25 -8.63
N MET A 465 5.54 -17.80 -7.72
CA MET A 465 5.32 -17.92 -6.28
C MET A 465 4.52 -16.71 -5.82
N SER A 466 3.18 -16.83 -5.78
CA SER A 466 2.23 -15.81 -5.29
C SER A 466 1.24 -16.49 -4.34
N PRO A 467 1.56 -16.55 -3.06
CA PRO A 467 1.04 -17.53 -2.13
C PRO A 467 -0.41 -17.34 -1.69
N ALA A 468 -1.03 -16.19 -1.88
CA ALA A 468 -2.34 -15.79 -1.36
C ALA A 468 -2.45 -15.80 0.18
N CYS A 469 -1.40 -16.20 0.89
CA CYS A 469 -1.37 -16.47 2.32
C CYS A 469 -0.20 -15.76 3.01
N ALA A 470 -0.33 -15.49 4.30
CA ALA A 470 0.80 -15.12 5.14
C ALA A 470 1.80 -16.29 5.25
N SER A 471 3.02 -15.99 5.70
CA SER A 471 4.14 -16.93 5.66
C SER A 471 4.52 -17.54 7.01
N PHE A 472 3.85 -17.12 8.10
CA PHE A 472 4.30 -17.40 9.47
C PHE A 472 4.13 -18.86 9.92
N ASP A 473 3.42 -19.68 9.16
CA ASP A 473 3.26 -21.11 9.40
C ASP A 473 4.49 -21.93 9.00
N MET A 474 5.26 -21.47 7.98
CA MET A 474 6.43 -22.16 7.45
C MET A 474 7.71 -21.31 7.50
N PHE A 475 7.61 -19.98 7.54
CA PHE A 475 8.75 -19.07 7.42
C PHE A 475 8.68 -17.97 8.49
N ARG A 476 9.83 -17.38 8.81
CA ARG A 476 9.91 -16.25 9.78
C ARG A 476 9.08 -15.04 9.34
N ASN A 477 9.04 -14.77 8.06
CA ASN A 477 8.33 -13.67 7.42
C ASN A 477 8.31 -13.87 5.89
N TYR A 478 7.65 -12.98 5.15
CA TYR A 478 7.59 -13.07 3.68
C TYR A 478 8.94 -12.84 2.98
N PRO A 479 9.89 -12.01 3.45
CA PRO A 479 11.22 -11.95 2.86
C PRO A 479 11.97 -13.28 2.99
N HIS A 480 11.90 -13.95 4.13
CA HIS A 480 12.52 -15.27 4.31
C HIS A 480 11.89 -16.31 3.37
N ARG A 481 10.58 -16.28 3.13
CA ARG A 481 9.94 -17.14 2.11
C ARG A 481 10.49 -16.87 0.72
N ALA A 482 10.70 -15.60 0.37
CA ALA A 482 11.32 -15.21 -0.90
C ALA A 482 12.78 -15.69 -1.02
N GLU A 483 13.57 -15.54 0.04
CA GLU A 483 14.96 -16.04 0.09
C GLU A 483 15.03 -17.54 -0.20
N VAL A 484 14.16 -18.35 0.45
CA VAL A 484 14.11 -19.79 0.26
C VAL A 484 13.67 -20.13 -1.18
N PHE A 485 12.67 -19.43 -1.72
CA PHE A 485 12.23 -19.60 -3.10
C PHE A 485 13.37 -19.33 -4.10
N ARG A 486 14.06 -18.18 -3.96
CA ARG A 486 15.19 -17.80 -4.82
C ARG A 486 16.35 -18.79 -4.73
N ALA A 487 16.66 -19.25 -3.53
CA ALA A 487 17.69 -20.28 -3.33
C ALA A 487 17.33 -21.61 -4.02
N ALA A 488 16.05 -22.02 -3.98
CA ALA A 488 15.58 -23.21 -4.66
C ALA A 488 15.65 -23.06 -6.20
N VAL A 489 15.30 -21.88 -6.73
CA VAL A 489 15.45 -21.58 -8.18
C VAL A 489 16.93 -21.59 -8.59
N GLN A 490 17.82 -21.00 -7.78
CA GLN A 490 19.25 -21.01 -8.03
C GLN A 490 19.81 -22.45 -8.08
N ALA A 491 19.38 -23.31 -7.16
CA ALA A 491 19.80 -24.70 -7.14
C ALA A 491 19.37 -25.47 -8.43
N ILE A 492 18.20 -25.14 -8.99
CA ILE A 492 17.77 -25.72 -10.30
C ILE A 492 18.63 -25.19 -11.44
N ALA A 493 18.94 -23.87 -11.45
CA ALA A 493 19.83 -23.31 -12.46
C ALA A 493 21.23 -23.92 -12.42
N ASP A 494 21.80 -24.09 -11.22
CA ASP A 494 23.09 -24.71 -11.00
C ASP A 494 23.11 -26.16 -11.51
N ALA A 495 22.04 -26.91 -11.21
CA ALA A 495 21.89 -28.32 -11.71
C ALA A 495 21.75 -28.39 -13.24
N ALA A 496 21.19 -27.37 -13.87
CA ALA A 496 21.09 -27.21 -15.33
C ALA A 496 22.38 -26.65 -15.97
N GLY A 497 23.38 -26.26 -15.17
CA GLY A 497 24.60 -25.62 -15.63
C GLY A 497 24.39 -24.22 -16.20
N GLN A 498 23.32 -23.52 -15.75
CA GLN A 498 22.93 -22.19 -16.19
C GLN A 498 23.20 -21.16 -15.08
N GLN A 499 23.58 -19.95 -15.48
CA GLN A 499 23.58 -18.81 -14.55
C GLN A 499 22.21 -18.13 -14.64
N LEU A 500 21.61 -17.82 -13.47
CA LEU A 500 20.43 -16.96 -13.47
C LEU A 500 20.86 -15.59 -13.98
N GLU A 501 20.53 -15.27 -15.21
CA GLU A 501 20.62 -13.91 -15.68
C GLU A 501 19.59 -13.10 -14.88
N GLY A 502 20.06 -12.28 -13.96
CA GLY A 502 19.22 -11.33 -13.24
C GLY A 502 18.50 -10.46 -14.26
N ALA A 503 17.19 -10.28 -14.08
CA ALA A 503 16.43 -9.39 -14.95
C ALA A 503 17.09 -8.01 -14.96
N ALA A 504 17.62 -7.61 -16.13
CA ALA A 504 18.32 -6.36 -16.38
C ALA A 504 17.38 -5.14 -16.33
#